data_351682d9263c8c8c91f721e24e5f12c3
#
_entry.id   351682d9263c8c8c91f721e24e5f12c3
#
_cell.length_a   1.000
_cell.length_b   1.000
_cell.length_c   1.000
_cell.angle_alpha   90.00
_cell.angle_beta   90.00
_cell.angle_gamma   90.00
#
_symmetry.space_group_name_H-M   'P 1'
#
loop_
_entity.id
_entity.type
_entity.pdbx_description
1 polymer ?
#
loop_
_entity_poly.entity_id
_entity_poly.type
_entity_poly.pdbx_seq_one_letter_code
_entity_poly.pdbx_strand_id
1 'polypeptide(L)'
;MRKIAIIGAGAAGMSAAVFAADSGAAVTVFERNALLGRKLGITGKGRCNLTNDCTPEEFMGNITANGKFLFSAIRRFDSESTKAFFSERLGVPLKTERGNRVFPVSDKATDIVLALKNEMRRLGVTVLTERVTDIELCGEGGEKRISAIVTDKRTFTDFDSVIIATGGASYPVTGSTGAGYRFAATA
;
A
#
# COMPACT_ATOMS: atom_id res chain seq x y z
N MET A 1 7.53 11.37 -18.18
CA MET A 1 7.41 10.94 -16.76
C MET A 1 6.21 10.01 -16.69
N ARG A 2 6.38 8.79 -16.16
CA ARG A 2 5.27 7.83 -16.05
C ARG A 2 4.24 8.30 -15.02
N LYS A 3 2.96 8.18 -15.37
CA LYS A 3 1.82 8.51 -14.48
C LYS A 3 1.23 7.23 -13.91
N ILE A 4 1.25 7.09 -12.60
CA ILE A 4 0.80 5.89 -11.90
C ILE A 4 -0.41 6.23 -11.02
N ALA A 5 -1.50 5.51 -11.22
CA ALA A 5 -2.65 5.53 -10.31
C ALA A 5 -2.49 4.45 -9.24
N ILE A 6 -2.79 4.78 -7.99
CA ILE A 6 -2.83 3.81 -6.89
C ILE A 6 -4.22 3.85 -6.26
N ILE A 7 -4.90 2.71 -6.23
CA ILE A 7 -6.26 2.61 -5.70
C ILE A 7 -6.21 2.07 -4.27
N GLY A 8 -6.47 2.93 -3.31
CA GLY A 8 -6.45 2.65 -1.88
C GLY A 8 -5.21 3.19 -1.19
N ALA A 9 -5.39 3.93 -0.11
CA ALA A 9 -4.35 4.50 0.74
C ALA A 9 -4.24 3.75 2.08
N GLY A 10 -4.23 2.42 2.02
CA GLY A 10 -3.82 1.53 3.11
C GLY A 10 -2.29 1.43 3.20
N ALA A 11 -1.77 0.49 4.02
CA ALA A 11 -0.34 0.25 4.16
C ALA A 11 0.33 0.01 2.80
N ALA A 12 -0.22 -0.90 1.99
CA ALA A 12 0.33 -1.24 0.68
C ALA A 12 0.31 -0.04 -0.29
N GLY A 13 -0.83 0.70 -0.36
CA GLY A 13 -0.94 1.82 -1.29
C GLY A 13 -0.07 3.01 -0.93
N MET A 14 0.03 3.37 0.35
CA MET A 14 0.93 4.45 0.79
C MET A 14 2.40 4.09 0.56
N SER A 15 2.81 2.86 0.88
CA SER A 15 4.18 2.42 0.62
C SER A 15 4.48 2.38 -0.89
N ALA A 16 3.57 1.83 -1.70
CA ALA A 16 3.71 1.83 -3.16
C ALA A 16 3.83 3.26 -3.72
N ALA A 17 3.06 4.20 -3.19
CA ALA A 17 3.12 5.61 -3.60
C ALA A 17 4.48 6.25 -3.32
N VAL A 18 5.05 5.98 -2.14
CA VAL A 18 6.39 6.46 -1.78
C VAL A 18 7.43 5.92 -2.75
N PHE A 19 7.47 4.61 -2.95
CA PHE A 19 8.48 3.99 -3.82
C PHE A 19 8.31 4.36 -5.31
N ALA A 20 7.08 4.45 -5.80
CA ALA A 20 6.83 4.85 -7.18
C ALA A 20 7.23 6.31 -7.43
N ALA A 21 6.89 7.23 -6.52
CA ALA A 21 7.27 8.63 -6.63
C ALA A 21 8.78 8.84 -6.50
N ASP A 22 9.41 8.10 -5.59
CA ASP A 22 10.87 8.10 -5.40
C ASP A 22 11.63 7.64 -6.67
N SER A 23 11.00 6.73 -7.44
CA SER A 23 11.51 6.29 -8.74
C SER A 23 11.22 7.27 -9.90
N GLY A 24 10.72 8.47 -9.61
CA GLY A 24 10.47 9.53 -10.60
C GLY A 24 9.13 9.46 -11.31
N ALA A 25 8.17 8.66 -10.84
CA ALA A 25 6.82 8.65 -11.39
C ALA A 25 5.95 9.79 -10.83
N ALA A 26 5.02 10.30 -11.64
CA ALA A 26 3.91 11.13 -11.17
C ALA A 26 2.84 10.21 -10.58
N VAL A 27 2.63 10.28 -9.27
CA VAL A 27 1.74 9.37 -8.55
C VAL A 27 0.47 10.08 -8.10
N THR A 28 -0.68 9.46 -8.41
CA THR A 28 -1.99 9.84 -7.85
C THR A 28 -2.58 8.67 -7.07
N VAL A 29 -2.89 8.91 -5.82
CA VAL A 29 -3.55 7.94 -4.93
C VAL A 29 -5.03 8.28 -4.82
N PHE A 30 -5.89 7.32 -5.11
CA PHE A 30 -7.34 7.42 -4.92
C PHE A 30 -7.72 6.72 -3.63
N GLU A 31 -8.29 7.45 -2.70
CA GLU A 31 -8.79 6.90 -1.44
C GLU A 31 -10.23 7.34 -1.22
N ARG A 32 -11.11 6.38 -0.97
CA ARG A 32 -12.53 6.65 -0.76
C ARG A 32 -12.87 7.28 0.60
N ASN A 33 -11.99 7.08 1.59
CA ASN A 33 -12.17 7.62 2.94
C ASN A 33 -11.40 8.94 3.10
N ALA A 34 -11.91 9.81 3.96
CA ALA A 34 -11.21 11.04 4.30
C ALA A 34 -9.89 10.80 5.07
N LEU A 35 -9.80 9.65 5.77
CA LEU A 35 -8.62 9.27 6.55
C LEU A 35 -7.85 8.16 5.83
N LEU A 36 -6.58 8.40 5.56
CA LEU A 36 -5.65 7.39 5.04
C LEU A 36 -5.26 6.40 6.13
N GLY A 37 -4.90 5.17 5.74
CA GLY A 37 -4.35 4.19 6.66
C GLY A 37 -5.32 3.68 7.74
N ARG A 38 -6.64 3.77 7.55
CA ARG A 38 -7.64 3.40 8.57
C ARG A 38 -7.39 2.02 9.17
N LYS A 39 -7.17 1.00 8.33
CA LYS A 39 -6.88 -0.35 8.81
C LYS A 39 -5.52 -0.43 9.52
N LEU A 40 -4.51 0.23 8.98
CA LEU A 40 -3.19 0.32 9.59
C LEU A 40 -3.29 0.91 11.00
N GLY A 41 -4.09 1.96 11.18
CA GLY A 41 -4.32 2.65 12.46
C GLY A 41 -4.92 1.78 13.56
N ILE A 42 -5.58 0.66 13.25
CA ILE A 42 -6.16 -0.27 14.24
C ILE A 42 -5.36 -1.55 14.43
N THR A 43 -4.32 -1.80 13.62
CA THR A 43 -3.49 -2.99 13.75
C THR A 43 -2.72 -2.99 15.06
N GLY A 44 -2.39 -4.19 15.58
CA GLY A 44 -1.67 -4.30 16.85
C GLY A 44 -2.38 -3.60 18.02
N LYS A 45 -3.71 -3.58 18.03
CA LYS A 45 -4.53 -2.85 19.04
C LYS A 45 -4.22 -1.33 19.07
N GLY A 46 -4.06 -0.73 17.88
CA GLY A 46 -3.77 0.69 17.71
C GLY A 46 -2.28 1.05 17.80
N ARG A 47 -1.39 0.06 17.95
CA ARG A 47 0.06 0.27 18.04
C ARG A 47 0.80 0.08 16.72
N CYS A 48 0.21 -0.57 15.75
CA CYS A 48 0.79 -1.01 14.48
C CYS A 48 1.93 -2.02 14.66
N ASN A 49 1.62 -3.32 14.66
CA ASN A 49 2.66 -4.33 14.46
C ASN A 49 3.17 -4.23 13.01
N LEU A 50 4.34 -3.60 12.84
CA LEU A 50 4.86 -3.18 11.55
C LEU A 50 5.38 -4.37 10.74
N THR A 51 6.21 -5.18 11.39
CA THR A 51 6.81 -6.40 10.83
C THR A 51 7.16 -7.38 11.96
N ASN A 52 7.70 -8.52 11.60
CA ASN A 52 8.35 -9.44 12.53
C ASN A 52 9.86 -9.40 12.27
N ASP A 53 10.66 -9.29 13.32
CA ASP A 53 12.12 -9.25 13.25
C ASP A 53 12.67 -10.67 13.04
N CYS A 54 12.66 -11.11 11.80
CA CYS A 54 13.04 -12.46 11.38
C CYS A 54 13.72 -12.44 10.01
N THR A 55 14.45 -13.50 9.70
CA THR A 55 15.07 -13.68 8.38
C THR A 55 14.01 -13.91 7.28
N PRO A 56 14.33 -13.69 6.00
CA PRO A 56 13.45 -14.05 4.90
C PRO A 56 13.01 -15.51 4.91
N GLU A 57 13.90 -16.42 5.29
CA GLU A 57 13.66 -17.86 5.39
C GLU A 57 12.63 -18.19 6.48
N GLU A 58 12.80 -17.60 7.66
CA GLU A 58 11.84 -17.74 8.77
C GLU A 58 10.48 -17.13 8.41
N PHE A 59 10.48 -15.96 7.75
CA PHE A 59 9.26 -15.32 7.29
C PHE A 59 8.51 -16.24 6.32
N MET A 60 9.21 -16.78 5.32
CA MET A 60 8.64 -17.68 4.32
C MET A 60 8.10 -18.97 4.93
N GLY A 61 8.80 -19.54 5.94
CA GLY A 61 8.37 -20.72 6.67
C GLY A 61 7.06 -20.55 7.45
N ASN A 62 6.71 -19.31 7.78
CA ASN A 62 5.48 -18.99 8.50
C ASN A 62 4.29 -18.60 7.58
N ILE A 63 4.48 -18.59 6.25
CA ILE A 63 3.37 -18.35 5.32
C ILE A 63 2.59 -19.65 5.10
N THR A 64 1.34 -19.66 5.51
CA THR A 64 0.48 -20.85 5.52
C THR A 64 0.02 -21.32 4.14
N ALA A 65 -0.04 -20.43 3.15
CA ALA A 65 -0.46 -20.77 1.78
C ALA A 65 0.21 -19.85 0.75
N ASN A 66 0.53 -20.40 -0.43
CA ASN A 66 1.08 -19.66 -1.58
C ASN A 66 2.36 -18.87 -1.31
N GLY A 67 3.19 -19.26 -0.34
CA GLY A 67 4.42 -18.56 0.03
C GLY A 67 5.35 -18.32 -1.17
N LYS A 68 5.42 -19.24 -2.12
CA LYS A 68 6.25 -19.10 -3.33
C LYS A 68 5.95 -17.82 -4.12
N PHE A 69 4.70 -17.36 -4.12
CA PHE A 69 4.30 -16.12 -4.79
C PHE A 69 5.01 -14.89 -4.19
N LEU A 70 5.26 -14.89 -2.89
CA LEU A 70 5.88 -13.77 -2.18
C LEU A 70 7.41 -13.82 -2.14
N PHE A 71 8.03 -14.91 -2.61
CA PHE A 71 9.47 -15.15 -2.48
C PHE A 71 10.33 -13.97 -2.97
N SER A 72 10.09 -13.50 -4.20
CA SER A 72 10.85 -12.39 -4.77
C SER A 72 10.62 -11.07 -4.04
N ALA A 73 9.38 -10.82 -3.58
CA ALA A 73 9.04 -9.61 -2.85
C ALA A 73 9.73 -9.57 -1.48
N ILE A 74 9.67 -10.67 -0.72
CA ILE A 74 10.29 -10.79 0.61
C ILE A 74 11.81 -10.68 0.51
N ARG A 75 12.44 -11.25 -0.50
CA ARG A 75 13.90 -11.11 -0.70
C ARG A 75 14.34 -9.71 -1.11
N ARG A 76 13.47 -8.94 -1.74
CA ARG A 76 13.77 -7.56 -2.14
C ARG A 76 13.48 -6.54 -1.05
N PHE A 77 12.49 -6.81 -0.22
CA PHE A 77 12.05 -5.91 0.84
C PHE A 77 11.63 -6.76 2.05
N ASP A 78 12.61 -7.16 2.81
CA ASP A 78 12.48 -8.02 3.98
C ASP A 78 12.15 -7.24 5.26
N SER A 79 12.21 -7.91 6.40
CA SER A 79 11.97 -7.30 7.70
C SER A 79 13.00 -6.22 8.02
N GLU A 80 14.29 -6.45 7.73
CA GLU A 80 15.34 -5.47 7.97
C GLU A 80 15.16 -4.22 7.11
N SER A 81 14.91 -4.41 5.81
CA SER A 81 14.57 -3.31 4.89
C SER A 81 13.35 -2.53 5.36
N THR A 82 12.34 -3.21 5.89
CA THR A 82 11.15 -2.58 6.46
C THR A 82 11.51 -1.73 7.69
N LYS A 83 12.33 -2.26 8.61
CA LYS A 83 12.78 -1.51 9.78
C LYS A 83 13.59 -0.30 9.37
N ALA A 84 14.58 -0.45 8.48
CA ALA A 84 15.40 0.66 7.98
C ALA A 84 14.55 1.73 7.28
N PHE A 85 13.59 1.33 6.45
CA PHE A 85 12.67 2.27 5.80
C PHE A 85 11.93 3.15 6.79
N PHE A 86 11.35 2.57 7.85
CA PHE A 86 10.61 3.35 8.84
C PHE A 86 11.52 4.12 9.81
N SER A 87 12.62 3.52 10.30
CA SER A 87 13.49 4.16 11.28
C SER A 87 14.43 5.19 10.67
N GLU A 88 15.12 4.85 9.59
CA GLU A 88 16.16 5.69 9.01
C GLU A 88 15.58 6.71 8.03
N ARG A 89 14.72 6.26 7.12
CA ARG A 89 14.18 7.14 6.10
C ARG A 89 12.99 7.97 6.61
N LEU A 90 12.05 7.35 7.33
CA LEU A 90 10.85 8.03 7.81
C LEU A 90 11.00 8.62 9.23
N GLY A 91 12.10 8.35 9.91
CA GLY A 91 12.40 8.89 11.23
C GLY A 91 11.49 8.41 12.35
N VAL A 92 10.92 7.20 12.23
CA VAL A 92 10.06 6.60 13.26
C VAL A 92 10.87 5.63 14.10
N PRO A 93 11.17 5.94 15.38
CA PRO A 93 11.87 5.01 16.26
C PRO A 93 11.07 3.72 16.46
N LEU A 94 11.73 2.57 16.32
CA LEU A 94 11.13 1.24 16.43
C LEU A 94 11.68 0.49 17.62
N LYS A 95 10.88 -0.45 18.15
CA LYS A 95 11.27 -1.43 19.18
C LYS A 95 10.80 -2.81 18.79
N THR A 96 11.59 -3.83 19.15
CA THR A 96 11.21 -5.25 19.03
C THR A 96 10.72 -5.75 20.39
N GLU A 97 9.54 -6.38 20.41
CA GLU A 97 8.92 -6.98 21.59
C GLU A 97 8.92 -8.51 21.50
N ARG A 98 8.44 -9.15 22.56
CA ARG A 98 8.30 -10.63 22.64
C ARG A 98 7.65 -11.20 21.37
N GLY A 99 8.25 -12.26 20.83
CA GLY A 99 7.82 -12.91 19.58
C GLY A 99 8.25 -12.13 18.34
N ASN A 100 9.35 -11.38 18.46
CA ASN A 100 10.00 -10.62 17.39
C ASN A 100 9.05 -9.60 16.70
N ARG A 101 8.03 -9.15 17.40
CA ARG A 101 7.08 -8.16 16.86
C ARG A 101 7.66 -6.76 16.93
N VAL A 102 7.65 -6.06 15.80
CA VAL A 102 8.20 -4.71 15.69
C VAL A 102 7.08 -3.66 15.78
N PHE A 103 7.24 -2.72 16.68
CA PHE A 103 6.30 -1.62 16.91
C PHE A 103 7.03 -0.26 16.92
N PRO A 104 6.34 0.86 16.66
CA PRO A 104 6.90 2.17 16.97
C PRO A 104 7.10 2.31 18.50
N VAL A 105 8.17 2.98 18.91
CA VAL A 105 8.47 3.22 20.34
C VAL A 105 7.32 3.94 21.04
N SER A 106 6.63 4.82 20.33
CA SER A 106 5.47 5.56 20.83
C SER A 106 4.23 4.72 21.13
N ASP A 107 4.18 3.46 20.66
CA ASP A 107 3.00 2.61 20.69
C ASP A 107 1.76 3.21 19.99
N LYS A 108 1.96 4.09 19.01
CA LYS A 108 0.89 4.76 18.26
C LYS A 108 0.98 4.44 16.76
N ALA A 109 -0.01 3.71 16.25
CA ALA A 109 -0.12 3.45 14.82
C ALA A 109 -0.26 4.73 13.98
N THR A 110 -0.75 5.81 14.59
CA THR A 110 -0.86 7.14 13.95
C THR A 110 0.47 7.68 13.50
N ASP A 111 1.57 7.38 14.20
CA ASP A 111 2.89 7.90 13.85
C ASP A 111 3.40 7.24 12.57
N ILE A 112 3.13 5.95 12.38
CA ILE A 112 3.41 5.23 11.14
C ILE A 112 2.61 5.82 9.96
N VAL A 113 1.31 6.06 10.16
CA VAL A 113 0.45 6.66 9.13
C VAL A 113 0.92 8.07 8.79
N LEU A 114 1.26 8.87 9.79
CA LEU A 114 1.71 10.26 9.61
C LEU A 114 3.05 10.31 8.88
N ALA A 115 3.98 9.44 9.23
CA ALA A 115 5.29 9.33 8.57
C ALA A 115 5.14 9.03 7.08
N LEU A 116 4.33 8.05 6.71
CA LEU A 116 4.02 7.73 5.31
C LEU A 116 3.35 8.91 4.58
N LYS A 117 2.36 9.57 5.21
CA LYS A 117 1.70 10.76 4.64
C LYS A 117 2.67 11.92 4.38
N ASN A 118 3.57 12.16 5.32
CA ASN A 118 4.55 13.24 5.19
C ASN A 118 5.53 12.95 4.05
N GLU A 119 5.98 11.70 3.94
CA GLU A 119 6.87 11.29 2.86
C GLU A 119 6.19 11.35 1.49
N MET A 120 4.94 10.88 1.38
CA MET A 120 4.15 11.05 0.15
C MET A 120 4.04 12.53 -0.25
N ARG A 121 3.77 13.42 0.72
CA ARG A 121 3.70 14.87 0.47
C ARG A 121 5.05 15.42 0.01
N ARG A 122 6.15 15.03 0.67
CA ARG A 122 7.52 15.46 0.31
C ARG A 122 7.87 15.06 -1.12
N LEU A 123 7.41 13.90 -1.56
CA LEU A 123 7.63 13.38 -2.92
C LEU A 123 6.61 13.89 -3.96
N GLY A 124 5.71 14.79 -3.58
CA GLY A 124 4.72 15.37 -4.51
C GLY A 124 3.60 14.42 -4.92
N VAL A 125 3.32 13.39 -4.14
CA VAL A 125 2.20 12.48 -4.40
C VAL A 125 0.87 13.21 -4.26
N THR A 126 0.04 13.15 -5.31
CA THR A 126 -1.34 13.66 -5.27
C THR A 126 -2.26 12.65 -4.61
N VAL A 127 -3.05 13.08 -3.64
CA VAL A 127 -4.06 12.23 -2.98
C VAL A 127 -5.44 12.80 -3.25
N LEU A 128 -6.31 12.00 -3.86
CA LEU A 128 -7.69 12.36 -4.16
C LEU A 128 -8.65 11.55 -3.28
N THR A 129 -9.52 12.26 -2.55
CA THR A 129 -10.61 11.62 -1.80
C THR A 129 -11.76 11.33 -2.74
N GLU A 130 -11.60 10.26 -3.50
CA GLU A 130 -12.54 9.78 -4.52
C GLU A 130 -12.57 8.25 -4.51
N ARG A 131 -13.75 7.69 -4.68
CA ARG A 131 -13.92 6.24 -4.77
C ARG A 131 -13.82 5.79 -6.22
N VAL A 132 -12.80 5.00 -6.54
CA VAL A 132 -12.74 4.32 -7.84
C VAL A 132 -13.87 3.31 -7.94
N THR A 133 -14.65 3.43 -8.97
CA THR A 133 -15.80 2.55 -9.28
C THR A 133 -15.46 1.56 -10.36
N ASP A 134 -14.58 1.94 -11.31
CA ASP A 134 -14.15 1.05 -12.39
C ASP A 134 -12.75 1.39 -12.92
N ILE A 135 -12.17 0.41 -13.64
CA ILE A 135 -10.93 0.53 -14.42
C ILE A 135 -11.28 0.07 -15.83
N GLU A 136 -11.23 0.97 -16.78
CA GLU A 136 -11.48 0.64 -18.17
C GLU A 136 -10.18 0.29 -18.88
N LEU A 137 -10.24 -0.73 -19.73
CA LEU A 137 -9.12 -1.20 -20.53
C LEU A 137 -9.46 -1.06 -22.03
N CYS A 138 -8.46 -0.82 -22.84
CA CYS A 138 -8.53 -0.89 -24.29
C CYS A 138 -7.48 -1.86 -24.82
N GLY A 139 -7.65 -2.32 -26.07
CA GLY A 139 -6.82 -3.35 -26.70
C GLY A 139 -7.36 -4.77 -26.47
N GLU A 140 -6.76 -5.72 -27.19
CA GLU A 140 -7.17 -7.13 -27.17
C GLU A 140 -5.99 -8.03 -26.75
N GLY A 141 -6.31 -9.18 -26.14
CA GLY A 141 -5.32 -10.19 -25.75
C GLY A 141 -4.26 -9.65 -24.78
N GLY A 142 -2.99 -9.88 -25.09
CA GLY A 142 -1.83 -9.44 -24.29
C GLY A 142 -1.46 -7.96 -24.43
N GLU A 143 -2.16 -7.18 -25.26
CA GLU A 143 -1.91 -5.75 -25.47
C GLU A 143 -2.88 -4.84 -24.72
N LYS A 144 -3.62 -5.39 -23.75
CA LYS A 144 -4.54 -4.59 -22.91
C LYS A 144 -3.79 -3.45 -22.22
N ARG A 145 -4.34 -2.25 -22.29
CA ARG A 145 -3.83 -1.03 -21.66
C ARG A 145 -4.95 -0.34 -20.89
N ILE A 146 -4.58 0.39 -19.86
CA ILE A 146 -5.54 1.22 -19.12
C ILE A 146 -5.99 2.35 -20.03
N SER A 147 -7.29 2.45 -20.25
CA SER A 147 -7.92 3.57 -20.97
C SER A 147 -8.50 4.61 -20.03
N ALA A 148 -9.08 4.18 -18.89
CA ALA A 148 -9.61 5.11 -17.92
C ALA A 148 -9.65 4.53 -16.48
N ILE A 149 -9.59 5.44 -15.51
CA ILE A 149 -9.95 5.23 -14.11
C ILE A 149 -11.24 6.01 -13.87
N VAL A 150 -12.31 5.31 -13.55
CA VAL A 150 -13.62 5.91 -13.26
C VAL A 150 -13.80 6.03 -11.75
N THR A 151 -14.12 7.23 -11.29
CA THR A 151 -14.44 7.49 -9.89
C THR A 151 -15.93 7.83 -9.72
N ASP A 152 -16.37 7.96 -8.48
CA ASP A 152 -17.71 8.45 -8.16
C ASP A 152 -17.90 9.94 -8.50
N LYS A 153 -16.86 10.65 -8.97
CA LYS A 153 -16.91 12.08 -9.30
C LYS A 153 -16.57 12.38 -10.76
N ARG A 154 -15.64 11.65 -11.36
CA ARG A 154 -15.14 11.91 -12.72
C ARG A 154 -14.31 10.75 -13.27
N THR A 155 -13.91 10.87 -14.52
CA THR A 155 -13.07 9.91 -15.23
C THR A 155 -11.70 10.49 -15.54
N PHE A 156 -10.67 9.68 -15.43
CA PHE A 156 -9.26 10.02 -15.70
C PHE A 156 -8.73 9.09 -16.80
N THR A 157 -8.10 9.64 -17.83
CA THR A 157 -7.67 8.89 -19.03
C THR A 157 -6.16 8.90 -19.27
N ASP A 158 -5.35 9.44 -18.35
CA ASP A 158 -3.95 9.74 -18.62
C ASP A 158 -2.97 8.98 -17.68
N PHE A 159 -3.32 7.77 -17.28
CA PHE A 159 -2.46 6.89 -16.50
C PHE A 159 -1.79 5.79 -17.33
N ASP A 160 -0.49 5.61 -17.14
CA ASP A 160 0.29 4.55 -17.79
C ASP A 160 0.16 3.20 -17.06
N SER A 161 -0.10 3.24 -15.74
CA SER A 161 -0.19 2.04 -14.91
C SER A 161 -1.11 2.25 -13.71
N VAL A 162 -1.69 1.15 -13.22
CA VAL A 162 -2.52 1.12 -12.01
C VAL A 162 -2.00 0.10 -11.02
N ILE A 163 -1.91 0.50 -9.75
CA ILE A 163 -1.65 -0.39 -8.63
C ILE A 163 -2.94 -0.55 -7.82
N ILE A 164 -3.47 -1.76 -7.76
CA ILE A 164 -4.66 -2.09 -6.97
C ILE A 164 -4.22 -2.41 -5.55
N ALA A 165 -4.44 -1.49 -4.60
CA ALA A 165 -4.06 -1.58 -3.20
C ALA A 165 -5.26 -1.43 -2.24
N THR A 166 -6.44 -1.88 -2.67
CA THR A 166 -7.72 -1.70 -1.97
C THR A 166 -7.89 -2.57 -0.71
N GLY A 167 -6.94 -3.45 -0.46
CA GLY A 167 -7.04 -4.50 0.57
C GLY A 167 -8.00 -5.62 0.16
N GLY A 168 -8.13 -6.61 1.04
CA GLY A 168 -9.02 -7.75 0.85
C GLY A 168 -10.46 -7.49 1.34
N ALA A 169 -11.15 -8.55 1.77
CA ALA A 169 -12.52 -8.50 2.27
C ALA A 169 -12.64 -8.48 3.81
N SER A 170 -11.52 -8.47 4.53
CA SER A 170 -11.51 -8.43 6.00
C SER A 170 -11.64 -7.00 6.54
N TYR A 171 -12.41 -6.83 7.61
CA TYR A 171 -12.70 -5.53 8.24
C TYR A 171 -13.32 -4.49 7.27
N PRO A 172 -14.52 -4.76 6.71
CA PRO A 172 -15.15 -3.86 5.70
C PRO A 172 -15.35 -2.42 6.18
N VAL A 173 -15.59 -2.22 7.49
CA VAL A 173 -15.71 -0.89 8.13
C VAL A 173 -14.47 -0.01 7.95
N THR A 174 -13.28 -0.59 7.71
CA THR A 174 -12.05 0.17 7.44
C THR A 174 -11.85 0.50 5.97
N GLY A 175 -12.71 -0.02 5.10
CA GLY A 175 -12.62 0.18 3.66
C GLY A 175 -12.25 -1.07 2.84
N SER A 176 -11.87 -2.18 3.47
CA SER A 176 -11.50 -3.43 2.79
C SER A 176 -12.74 -4.23 2.40
N THR A 177 -13.37 -3.89 1.28
CA THR A 177 -14.63 -4.49 0.81
C THR A 177 -14.46 -5.52 -0.29
N GLY A 178 -13.22 -5.88 -0.63
CA GLY A 178 -12.92 -6.81 -1.72
C GLY A 178 -13.06 -6.20 -3.13
N ALA A 179 -13.22 -4.88 -3.27
CA ALA A 179 -13.37 -4.23 -4.58
C ALA A 179 -12.20 -4.53 -5.54
N GLY A 180 -10.98 -4.71 -5.02
CA GLY A 180 -9.81 -5.05 -5.81
C GLY A 180 -9.92 -6.35 -6.57
N TYR A 181 -10.63 -7.34 -6.03
CA TYR A 181 -10.85 -8.61 -6.73
C TYR A 181 -11.66 -8.41 -8.01
N ARG A 182 -12.66 -7.52 -7.98
CA ARG A 182 -13.44 -7.17 -9.18
C ARG A 182 -12.56 -6.47 -10.20
N PHE A 183 -11.78 -5.47 -9.80
CA PHE A 183 -10.88 -4.75 -10.70
C PHE A 183 -9.83 -5.68 -11.32
N ALA A 184 -9.28 -6.62 -10.57
CA ALA A 184 -8.33 -7.59 -11.08
C ALA A 184 -8.95 -8.62 -12.04
N ALA A 185 -10.24 -8.92 -11.90
CA ALA A 185 -10.92 -9.86 -12.78
C ALA A 185 -11.24 -9.28 -14.16
N THR A 186 -11.26 -7.95 -14.30
CA THR A 186 -11.49 -7.26 -15.59
C THR A 186 -10.18 -6.99 -16.34
N ALA A 187 -9.03 -7.03 -15.65
CA ALA A 187 -7.71 -6.83 -16.22
C ALA A 187 -7.14 -8.08 -16.87
#